data_2ff9abaf6081d6f6220be190c4b19979
#
_entry.id   2ff9abaf6081d6f6220be190c4b19979
#
_cell.length_a   1.000
_cell.length_b   1.000
_cell.length_c   1.000
_cell.angle_alpha   90.00
_cell.angle_beta   90.00
_cell.angle_gamma   90.00
#
_symmetry.space_group_name_H-M   'P 1'
#
loop_
_entity.id
_entity.type
_entity.pdbx_description
1 polymer ?
#
loop_
_entity_poly.entity_id
_entity_poly.type
_entity_poly.pdbx_seq_one_letter_code
_entity_poly.pdbx_strand_id
1 'polypeptide(L)'
;MKILLTGAHGFLGWHTRVRLRALTDHEVVPVGRDEWADLPALAQSCDAVVHLAGVNRGEAEDVEHGNTALARDLAAALTAMPSVSRVVFANTIRAGEPTPYGRGKADASTLIAQACAERGTTYVDLRLPNLFGEHARANYNGFVATFVERVLDGDEPEVEDRPIALLSGQRAAAAILDALDGPGGVREPEGHPTSVGEVFSLLREFHASYEPRGEIPDLSSDFRIDLFNTYRTASFARRQAILLTPHADARGHFVETVRCRGGEGQTSFSTTVPGVTRGIHYHLHKIERFAVIQGRARISLRRLFHDEIVDVHVTGDEPVAVDMPVGWAHDITNTGDDLLLTQFWSHELFRPEAPDTYPEPVRRP
;
A
#
# COMPACT_ATOMS: atom_id res chain seq x y z
N MET A 1 18.23 -2.29 13.19
CA MET A 1 17.56 -3.29 14.06
C MET A 1 17.07 -4.45 13.21
N LYS A 2 16.97 -5.62 13.83
CA LYS A 2 16.29 -6.77 13.23
C LYS A 2 14.89 -6.88 13.83
N ILE A 3 13.87 -6.80 13.00
CA ILE A 3 12.47 -6.66 13.41
C ILE A 3 11.72 -7.94 13.08
N LEU A 4 11.16 -8.60 14.10
CA LEU A 4 10.19 -9.66 13.93
C LEU A 4 8.84 -9.05 13.54
N LEU A 5 8.36 -9.31 12.34
CA LEU A 5 7.08 -8.80 11.85
C LEU A 5 6.08 -9.93 11.69
N THR A 6 5.13 -10.05 12.60
CA THR A 6 4.05 -11.04 12.47
C THR A 6 2.90 -10.50 11.63
N GLY A 7 2.18 -11.37 10.95
CA GLY A 7 1.17 -10.95 9.97
C GLY A 7 1.75 -10.31 8.72
N ALA A 8 3.03 -10.59 8.43
CA ALA A 8 3.84 -9.96 7.39
C ALA A 8 3.28 -10.11 5.97
N HIS A 9 2.51 -11.15 5.69
CA HIS A 9 1.92 -11.43 4.38
C HIS A 9 0.47 -10.91 4.23
N GLY A 10 -0.07 -10.31 5.33
CA GLY A 10 -1.36 -9.66 5.31
C GLY A 10 -1.33 -8.26 4.70
N PHE A 11 -2.51 -7.62 4.60
CA PHE A 11 -2.68 -6.27 4.08
C PHE A 11 -1.74 -5.25 4.74
N LEU A 12 -1.85 -5.05 6.05
CA LEU A 12 -1.02 -4.08 6.77
C LEU A 12 0.45 -4.51 6.83
N GLY A 13 0.72 -5.83 6.87
CA GLY A 13 2.07 -6.38 6.82
C GLY A 13 2.81 -6.03 5.54
N TRP A 14 2.13 -6.09 4.39
CA TRP A 14 2.72 -5.69 3.12
C TRP A 14 3.08 -4.20 3.10
N HIS A 15 2.17 -3.31 3.49
CA HIS A 15 2.43 -1.86 3.58
C HIS A 15 3.58 -1.54 4.54
N THR A 16 3.62 -2.21 5.69
CA THR A 16 4.69 -2.04 6.67
C THR A 16 6.05 -2.47 6.11
N ARG A 17 6.12 -3.63 5.43
CA ARG A 17 7.35 -4.11 4.78
C ARG A 17 7.83 -3.17 3.67
N VAL A 18 6.91 -2.69 2.83
CA VAL A 18 7.22 -1.74 1.75
C VAL A 18 7.85 -0.47 2.33
N ARG A 19 7.25 0.06 3.41
CA ARG A 19 7.71 1.29 4.03
C ARG A 19 9.01 1.11 4.80
N LEU A 20 9.19 0.01 5.53
CA LEU A 20 10.45 -0.32 6.20
C LEU A 20 11.60 -0.42 5.19
N ARG A 21 11.37 -1.09 4.05
CA ARG A 21 12.35 -1.21 2.97
C ARG A 21 12.73 0.14 2.34
N ALA A 22 11.75 1.06 2.22
CA ALA A 22 11.97 2.37 1.63
C ALA A 22 12.77 3.31 2.53
N LEU A 23 12.47 3.32 3.82
CA LEU A 23 12.85 4.40 4.73
C LEU A 23 13.87 4.00 5.79
N THR A 24 14.26 2.74 5.87
CA THR A 24 15.14 2.25 6.93
C THR A 24 16.10 1.16 6.42
N ASP A 25 17.20 0.99 7.15
CA ASP A 25 18.12 -0.14 6.99
C ASP A 25 17.78 -1.31 7.92
N HIS A 26 16.54 -1.40 8.41
CA HIS A 26 16.13 -2.48 9.29
C HIS A 26 15.97 -3.79 8.55
N GLU A 27 16.51 -4.86 9.12
CA GLU A 27 16.26 -6.21 8.65
C GLU A 27 14.89 -6.68 9.16
N VAL A 28 14.03 -7.17 8.27
CA VAL A 28 12.71 -7.69 8.61
C VAL A 28 12.72 -9.21 8.56
N VAL A 29 12.32 -9.85 9.66
CA VAL A 29 12.01 -11.28 9.74
C VAL A 29 10.51 -11.44 9.60
N PRO A 30 9.99 -11.76 8.40
CA PRO A 30 8.57 -11.88 8.17
C PRO A 30 8.03 -13.20 8.75
N VAL A 31 6.92 -13.12 9.48
CA VAL A 31 6.22 -14.28 10.02
C VAL A 31 4.75 -14.23 9.57
N GLY A 32 4.37 -15.19 8.76
CA GLY A 32 3.00 -15.46 8.33
C GLY A 32 2.41 -16.65 9.08
N ARG A 33 1.44 -17.31 8.47
CA ARG A 33 0.80 -18.51 9.04
C ARG A 33 1.72 -19.73 8.94
N ASP A 34 2.43 -19.84 7.83
CA ASP A 34 3.30 -21.00 7.54
C ASP A 34 4.53 -21.00 8.45
N GLU A 35 5.04 -19.80 8.80
CA GLU A 35 6.20 -19.65 9.67
C GLU A 35 5.81 -19.57 11.17
N TRP A 36 4.50 -19.59 11.51
CA TRP A 36 4.05 -19.37 12.89
C TRP A 36 4.61 -20.40 13.89
N ALA A 37 4.74 -21.66 13.48
CA ALA A 37 5.30 -22.71 14.32
C ALA A 37 6.78 -22.45 14.71
N ASP A 38 7.51 -21.72 13.86
CA ASP A 38 8.92 -21.37 14.07
C ASP A 38 9.12 -20.04 14.80
N LEU A 39 8.02 -19.38 15.22
CA LEU A 39 8.03 -18.07 15.88
C LEU A 39 9.07 -17.95 17.01
N PRO A 40 9.20 -18.92 17.95
CA PRO A 40 10.19 -18.83 19.03
C PRO A 40 11.63 -18.84 18.53
N ALA A 41 11.94 -19.61 17.48
CA ALA A 41 13.28 -19.68 16.89
C ALA A 41 13.61 -18.40 16.11
N LEU A 42 12.67 -17.91 15.30
CA LEU A 42 12.81 -16.68 14.52
C LEU A 42 13.00 -15.45 15.42
N ALA A 43 12.30 -15.41 16.55
CA ALA A 43 12.35 -14.32 17.51
C ALA A 43 13.75 -14.14 18.15
N GLN A 44 14.50 -15.23 18.36
CA GLN A 44 15.79 -15.20 19.09
C GLN A 44 16.81 -14.23 18.51
N SER A 45 16.76 -13.95 17.22
CA SER A 45 17.72 -13.06 16.53
C SER A 45 17.21 -11.63 16.37
N CYS A 46 16.03 -11.29 16.91
CA CYS A 46 15.38 -10.01 16.67
C CYS A 46 15.53 -9.04 17.87
N ASP A 47 15.61 -7.74 17.57
CA ASP A 47 15.78 -6.66 18.54
C ASP A 47 14.44 -6.01 18.92
N ALA A 48 13.45 -6.09 18.03
CA ALA A 48 12.12 -5.51 18.18
C ALA A 48 11.05 -6.39 17.53
N VAL A 49 9.81 -6.17 17.94
CA VAL A 49 8.64 -6.88 17.41
C VAL A 49 7.60 -5.88 16.90
N VAL A 50 7.07 -6.14 15.71
CA VAL A 50 5.84 -5.52 15.19
C VAL A 50 4.82 -6.63 15.03
N HIS A 51 3.79 -6.64 15.89
CA HIS A 51 2.77 -7.68 15.91
C HIS A 51 1.50 -7.21 15.19
N LEU A 52 1.33 -7.66 13.93
CA LEU A 52 0.16 -7.36 13.10
C LEU A 52 -0.76 -8.57 12.91
N ALA A 53 -0.31 -9.77 13.33
CA ALA A 53 -1.15 -10.96 13.26
C ALA A 53 -2.41 -10.78 14.10
N GLY A 54 -3.54 -11.19 13.56
CA GLY A 54 -4.82 -11.12 14.26
C GLY A 54 -5.91 -11.87 13.51
N VAL A 55 -6.92 -12.31 14.26
CA VAL A 55 -8.14 -12.94 13.73
C VAL A 55 -9.25 -11.88 13.80
N ASN A 56 -9.80 -11.52 12.65
CA ASN A 56 -10.77 -10.45 12.52
C ASN A 56 -12.07 -10.90 11.83
N ARG A 57 -12.15 -12.19 11.44
CA ARG A 57 -13.31 -12.79 10.79
C ARG A 57 -13.36 -14.29 11.09
N GLY A 58 -14.55 -14.82 11.31
CA GLY A 58 -14.84 -16.21 11.65
C GLY A 58 -16.01 -16.26 12.62
N GLU A 59 -16.22 -17.40 13.25
CA GLU A 59 -17.15 -17.53 14.35
C GLU A 59 -16.72 -16.65 15.54
N ALA A 60 -17.69 -16.19 16.34
CA ALA A 60 -17.44 -15.25 17.43
C ALA A 60 -16.34 -15.73 18.39
N GLU A 61 -16.37 -17.02 18.74
CA GLU A 61 -15.40 -17.66 19.62
C GLU A 61 -14.00 -17.72 19.01
N ASP A 62 -13.91 -18.04 17.72
CA ASP A 62 -12.63 -18.07 16.97
C ASP A 62 -11.98 -16.70 16.91
N VAL A 63 -12.78 -15.64 16.73
CA VAL A 63 -12.28 -14.26 16.67
C VAL A 63 -11.74 -13.80 18.04
N GLU A 64 -12.46 -14.07 19.12
CA GLU A 64 -12.07 -13.68 20.48
C GLU A 64 -10.84 -14.48 20.94
N HIS A 65 -10.93 -15.82 20.92
CA HIS A 65 -9.88 -16.69 21.41
C HIS A 65 -8.66 -16.73 20.50
N GLY A 66 -8.83 -16.57 19.19
CA GLY A 66 -7.72 -16.55 18.24
C GLY A 66 -6.77 -15.38 18.46
N ASN A 67 -7.30 -14.18 18.75
CA ASN A 67 -6.43 -13.03 19.07
C ASN A 67 -5.67 -13.25 20.39
N THR A 68 -6.33 -13.82 21.39
CA THR A 68 -5.72 -14.14 22.68
C THR A 68 -4.66 -15.25 22.55
N ALA A 69 -4.88 -16.26 21.70
CA ALA A 69 -3.92 -17.33 21.44
C ALA A 69 -2.65 -16.79 20.77
N LEU A 70 -2.80 -15.99 19.72
CA LEU A 70 -1.64 -15.33 19.05
C LEU A 70 -0.83 -14.48 20.02
N ALA A 71 -1.49 -13.78 20.95
CA ALA A 71 -0.81 -12.97 21.97
C ALA A 71 -0.05 -13.85 22.99
N ARG A 72 -0.59 -15.01 23.39
CA ARG A 72 0.13 -15.96 24.27
C ARG A 72 1.36 -16.53 23.59
N ASP A 73 1.25 -16.93 22.33
CA ASP A 73 2.39 -17.45 21.58
C ASP A 73 3.48 -16.39 21.44
N LEU A 74 3.10 -15.14 21.17
CA LEU A 74 4.06 -14.04 21.13
C LEU A 74 4.69 -13.80 22.51
N ALA A 75 3.91 -13.76 23.59
CA ALA A 75 4.42 -13.58 24.95
C ALA A 75 5.42 -14.70 25.32
N ALA A 76 5.13 -15.95 24.94
CA ALA A 76 6.07 -17.05 25.10
C ALA A 76 7.34 -16.86 24.27
N ALA A 77 7.23 -16.42 23.00
CA ALA A 77 8.37 -16.15 22.15
C ALA A 77 9.25 -15.02 22.70
N LEU A 78 8.66 -13.97 23.28
CA LEU A 78 9.40 -12.88 23.93
C LEU A 78 10.35 -13.38 25.03
N THR A 79 9.98 -14.46 25.76
CA THR A 79 10.84 -15.03 26.80
C THR A 79 12.12 -15.64 26.23
N ALA A 80 12.12 -16.08 24.97
CA ALA A 80 13.27 -16.66 24.28
C ALA A 80 14.21 -15.59 23.65
N MET A 81 13.76 -14.35 23.55
CA MET A 81 14.58 -13.25 23.00
C MET A 81 15.60 -12.80 24.03
N PRO A 82 16.92 -12.76 23.71
CA PRO A 82 17.96 -12.33 24.65
C PRO A 82 17.75 -10.85 25.09
N SER A 83 17.43 -10.02 24.11
CA SER A 83 17.10 -8.60 24.36
C SER A 83 16.04 -8.17 23.35
N VAL A 84 14.88 -7.78 23.82
CA VAL A 84 13.86 -7.11 23.02
C VAL A 84 13.65 -5.72 23.56
N SER A 85 13.97 -4.72 22.73
CA SER A 85 13.89 -3.32 23.15
C SER A 85 12.47 -2.80 23.09
N ARG A 86 11.67 -3.32 22.14
CA ARG A 86 10.35 -2.76 21.84
C ARG A 86 9.39 -3.79 21.23
N VAL A 87 8.11 -3.68 21.60
CA VAL A 87 6.99 -4.37 20.96
C VAL A 87 5.95 -3.33 20.55
N VAL A 88 5.63 -3.28 19.25
CA VAL A 88 4.53 -2.50 18.70
C VAL A 88 3.40 -3.47 18.35
N PHE A 89 2.27 -3.31 19.01
CA PHE A 89 1.07 -4.12 18.76
C PHE A 89 0.04 -3.32 17.96
N ALA A 90 -0.27 -3.77 16.74
CA ALA A 90 -1.36 -3.21 15.96
C ALA A 90 -2.71 -3.64 16.56
N ASN A 91 -3.26 -2.77 17.36
CA ASN A 91 -4.56 -2.89 18.00
C ASN A 91 -5.62 -2.12 17.20
N THR A 92 -6.78 -1.93 17.77
CA THR A 92 -7.91 -1.21 17.17
C THR A 92 -8.49 -0.21 18.17
N ILE A 93 -9.00 0.93 17.67
CA ILE A 93 -9.78 1.88 18.49
C ILE A 93 -11.01 1.22 19.15
N ARG A 94 -11.42 0.05 18.65
CA ARG A 94 -12.55 -0.74 19.18
C ARG A 94 -12.15 -1.72 20.30
N ALA A 95 -10.88 -1.71 20.74
CA ALA A 95 -10.41 -2.56 21.82
C ALA A 95 -11.19 -2.26 23.11
N GLY A 96 -11.78 -3.31 23.72
CA GLY A 96 -12.64 -3.19 24.90
C GLY A 96 -14.13 -2.98 24.61
N GLU A 97 -14.54 -2.81 23.35
CA GLU A 97 -15.97 -2.87 23.00
C GLU A 97 -16.56 -4.25 23.35
N PRO A 98 -17.89 -4.32 23.67
CA PRO A 98 -18.56 -5.57 24.02
C PRO A 98 -18.84 -6.46 22.79
N THR A 99 -17.84 -6.61 21.93
CA THR A 99 -17.84 -7.50 20.77
C THR A 99 -16.73 -8.55 20.91
N PRO A 100 -16.85 -9.74 20.30
CA PRO A 100 -15.79 -10.76 20.34
C PRO A 100 -14.43 -10.21 19.89
N TYR A 101 -14.42 -9.41 18.82
CA TYR A 101 -13.21 -8.77 18.33
C TYR A 101 -12.64 -7.75 19.33
N GLY A 102 -13.48 -6.86 19.87
CA GLY A 102 -13.06 -5.85 20.86
C GLY A 102 -12.48 -6.46 22.14
N ARG A 103 -13.14 -7.52 22.67
CA ARG A 103 -12.65 -8.24 23.84
C ARG A 103 -11.32 -8.96 23.54
N GLY A 104 -11.27 -9.74 22.46
CA GLY A 104 -10.05 -10.47 22.08
C GLY A 104 -8.84 -9.57 21.87
N LYS A 105 -9.05 -8.37 21.29
CA LYS A 105 -7.98 -7.37 21.10
C LYS A 105 -7.55 -6.71 22.41
N ALA A 106 -8.47 -6.45 23.34
CA ALA A 106 -8.16 -5.92 24.67
C ALA A 106 -7.37 -6.94 25.52
N ASP A 107 -7.79 -8.20 25.50
CA ASP A 107 -7.11 -9.29 26.21
C ASP A 107 -5.72 -9.54 25.64
N ALA A 108 -5.59 -9.54 24.32
CA ALA A 108 -4.29 -9.66 23.64
C ALA A 108 -3.34 -8.51 24.05
N SER A 109 -3.84 -7.26 24.07
CA SER A 109 -3.06 -6.11 24.52
C SER A 109 -2.57 -6.28 25.94
N THR A 110 -3.43 -6.73 26.85
CA THR A 110 -3.10 -6.96 28.27
C THR A 110 -2.01 -8.01 28.43
N LEU A 111 -2.12 -9.14 27.73
CA LEU A 111 -1.13 -10.22 27.78
C LEU A 111 0.25 -9.79 27.28
N ILE A 112 0.29 -9.08 26.15
CA ILE A 112 1.55 -8.61 25.57
C ILE A 112 2.17 -7.52 26.47
N ALA A 113 1.37 -6.58 26.97
CA ALA A 113 1.84 -5.54 27.89
C ALA A 113 2.46 -6.11 29.15
N GLN A 114 1.83 -7.14 29.75
CA GLN A 114 2.37 -7.82 30.92
C GLN A 114 3.72 -8.48 30.60
N ALA A 115 3.80 -9.25 29.51
CA ALA A 115 5.04 -9.90 29.10
C ALA A 115 6.18 -8.89 28.85
N CYS A 116 5.86 -7.72 28.29
CA CYS A 116 6.81 -6.62 28.09
C CYS A 116 7.26 -6.00 29.42
N ALA A 117 6.32 -5.78 30.35
CA ALA A 117 6.63 -5.19 31.66
C ALA A 117 7.58 -6.07 32.50
N GLU A 118 7.36 -7.39 32.49
CA GLU A 118 8.22 -8.38 33.19
C GLU A 118 9.66 -8.37 32.67
N ARG A 119 9.89 -7.88 31.46
CA ARG A 119 11.20 -7.83 30.79
C ARG A 119 11.80 -6.44 30.71
N GLY A 120 11.09 -5.40 31.13
CA GLY A 120 11.49 -4.01 30.93
C GLY A 120 11.49 -3.57 29.47
N THR A 121 10.72 -4.26 28.61
CA THR A 121 10.57 -3.97 27.19
C THR A 121 9.56 -2.84 26.98
N THR A 122 9.87 -1.89 26.11
CA THR A 122 8.93 -0.83 25.75
C THR A 122 7.75 -1.42 24.96
N TYR A 123 6.54 -1.20 25.44
CA TYR A 123 5.31 -1.62 24.76
C TYR A 123 4.56 -0.42 24.16
N VAL A 124 4.12 -0.56 22.91
CA VAL A 124 3.24 0.39 22.21
C VAL A 124 1.95 -0.31 21.80
N ASP A 125 0.83 0.13 22.38
CA ASP A 125 -0.52 -0.25 21.97
C ASP A 125 -1.00 0.72 20.88
N LEU A 126 -0.79 0.36 19.60
CA LEU A 126 -1.14 1.20 18.46
C LEU A 126 -2.57 0.91 18.03
N ARG A 127 -3.51 1.75 18.47
CA ARG A 127 -4.95 1.61 18.19
C ARG A 127 -5.31 2.26 16.87
N LEU A 128 -5.46 1.45 15.86
CA LEU A 128 -5.75 1.88 14.49
C LEU A 128 -7.25 2.03 14.26
N PRO A 129 -7.70 3.08 13.51
CA PRO A 129 -9.07 3.18 13.03
C PRO A 129 -9.35 2.17 11.91
N ASN A 130 -10.48 2.34 11.17
CA ASN A 130 -10.75 1.49 10.02
C ASN A 130 -9.72 1.76 8.92
N LEU A 131 -9.16 0.68 8.38
CA LEU A 131 -8.11 0.74 7.37
C LEU A 131 -8.66 0.51 5.95
N PHE A 132 -8.05 1.18 4.98
CA PHE A 132 -8.25 0.95 3.55
C PHE A 132 -6.90 1.06 2.83
N GLY A 133 -6.82 0.63 1.58
CA GLY A 133 -5.60 0.80 0.78
C GLY A 133 -5.43 -0.26 -0.29
N GLU A 134 -4.32 -0.13 -1.01
CA GLU A 134 -3.92 -1.01 -2.08
C GLU A 134 -3.83 -2.46 -1.60
N HIS A 135 -4.29 -3.38 -2.43
CA HIS A 135 -4.27 -4.83 -2.16
C HIS A 135 -5.13 -5.30 -0.97
N ALA A 136 -6.00 -4.44 -0.44
CA ALA A 136 -7.01 -4.89 0.51
C ALA A 136 -7.98 -5.86 -0.18
N ARG A 137 -8.38 -6.91 0.55
CA ARG A 137 -9.26 -7.95 0.01
C ARG A 137 -10.72 -7.48 0.01
N ALA A 138 -11.35 -7.49 -1.16
CA ALA A 138 -12.78 -7.25 -1.28
C ALA A 138 -13.61 -8.35 -0.57
N ASN A 139 -14.82 -7.99 -0.12
CA ASN A 139 -15.75 -8.89 0.59
C ASN A 139 -15.11 -9.57 1.83
N TYR A 140 -14.13 -8.92 2.44
CA TYR A 140 -13.45 -9.42 3.63
C TYR A 140 -13.75 -8.52 4.85
N ASN A 141 -12.92 -7.55 5.19
CA ASN A 141 -13.11 -6.72 6.40
C ASN A 141 -13.33 -5.24 6.13
N GLY A 142 -12.95 -4.75 4.97
CA GLY A 142 -13.08 -3.35 4.60
C GLY A 142 -14.11 -3.16 3.50
N PHE A 143 -15.01 -2.20 3.66
CA PHE A 143 -16.00 -1.88 2.64
C PHE A 143 -15.38 -1.18 1.43
N VAL A 144 -14.29 -0.40 1.62
CA VAL A 144 -13.64 0.37 0.55
C VAL A 144 -13.18 -0.55 -0.59
N ALA A 145 -12.45 -1.64 -0.28
CA ALA A 145 -12.03 -2.60 -1.30
C ALA A 145 -13.22 -3.26 -2.01
N THR A 146 -14.30 -3.54 -1.28
CA THR A 146 -15.54 -4.08 -1.85
C THR A 146 -16.20 -3.07 -2.80
N PHE A 147 -16.26 -1.79 -2.42
CA PHE A 147 -16.80 -0.74 -3.28
C PHE A 147 -15.95 -0.49 -4.51
N VAL A 148 -14.62 -0.55 -4.39
CA VAL A 148 -13.71 -0.46 -5.54
C VAL A 148 -14.06 -1.54 -6.57
N GLU A 149 -14.17 -2.81 -6.13
CA GLU A 149 -14.52 -3.91 -7.05
C GLU A 149 -15.92 -3.71 -7.66
N ARG A 150 -16.93 -3.33 -6.85
CA ARG A 150 -18.30 -3.08 -7.34
C ARG A 150 -18.34 -1.97 -8.38
N VAL A 151 -17.65 -0.86 -8.12
CA VAL A 151 -17.57 0.26 -9.06
C VAL A 151 -16.86 -0.15 -10.36
N LEU A 152 -15.77 -0.93 -10.27
CA LEU A 152 -15.07 -1.47 -11.44
C LEU A 152 -15.91 -2.49 -12.25
N ASP A 153 -16.84 -3.20 -11.58
CA ASP A 153 -17.80 -4.11 -12.22
C ASP A 153 -19.00 -3.35 -12.81
N GLY A 154 -19.13 -2.04 -12.54
CA GLY A 154 -20.29 -1.22 -12.95
C GLY A 154 -21.52 -1.43 -12.07
N ASP A 155 -21.36 -2.02 -10.89
CA ASP A 155 -22.45 -2.27 -9.94
C ASP A 155 -22.76 -1.02 -9.10
N GLU A 156 -24.04 -0.84 -8.76
CA GLU A 156 -24.53 0.18 -7.84
C GLU A 156 -25.13 -0.48 -6.58
N PRO A 157 -24.30 -0.84 -5.57
CA PRO A 157 -24.79 -1.45 -4.35
C PRO A 157 -25.61 -0.44 -3.53
N GLU A 158 -26.56 -0.95 -2.74
CA GLU A 158 -27.18 -0.15 -1.69
C GLU A 158 -26.13 0.26 -0.65
N VAL A 159 -26.12 1.56 -0.32
CA VAL A 159 -25.17 2.14 0.62
C VAL A 159 -25.93 2.64 1.84
N GLU A 160 -25.74 1.98 2.98
CA GLU A 160 -26.16 2.51 4.27
C GLU A 160 -25.14 3.57 4.71
N ASP A 161 -25.52 4.85 4.56
CA ASP A 161 -24.62 5.94 4.88
C ASP A 161 -24.51 6.14 6.40
N ARG A 162 -23.26 6.18 6.86
CA ARG A 162 -22.91 6.43 8.26
C ARG A 162 -21.51 7.04 8.36
N PRO A 163 -21.28 7.90 9.38
CA PRO A 163 -19.96 8.46 9.62
C PRO A 163 -18.94 7.38 9.96
N ILE A 164 -17.70 7.58 9.51
CA ILE A 164 -16.57 6.70 9.74
C ILE A 164 -15.25 7.49 9.68
N ALA A 165 -14.25 7.03 10.42
CA ALA A 165 -12.88 7.51 10.27
C ALA A 165 -12.05 6.43 9.54
N LEU A 166 -11.34 6.82 8.48
CA LEU A 166 -10.55 5.95 7.62
C LEU A 166 -9.07 6.35 7.63
N LEU A 167 -8.19 5.37 7.76
CA LEU A 167 -6.75 5.55 7.65
C LEU A 167 -6.21 4.63 6.54
N SER A 168 -5.40 5.19 5.62
CA SER A 168 -4.79 4.37 4.57
C SER A 168 -3.72 3.43 5.13
N GLY A 169 -3.52 2.29 4.45
CA GLY A 169 -2.46 1.32 4.81
C GLY A 169 -1.07 1.95 4.82
N GLN A 170 -0.81 2.91 3.94
CA GLN A 170 0.45 3.66 3.90
C GLN A 170 0.63 4.53 5.15
N ARG A 171 -0.41 5.23 5.60
CA ARG A 171 -0.36 6.05 6.83
C ARG A 171 -0.34 5.20 8.09
N ALA A 172 -1.05 4.07 8.10
CA ALA A 172 -0.97 3.11 9.19
C ALA A 172 0.45 2.51 9.30
N ALA A 173 1.10 2.18 8.18
CA ALA A 173 2.49 1.75 8.18
C ALA A 173 3.45 2.85 8.64
N ALA A 174 3.19 4.13 8.31
CA ALA A 174 3.96 5.25 8.86
C ALA A 174 3.86 5.30 10.39
N ALA A 175 2.64 5.22 10.93
CA ALA A 175 2.43 5.20 12.38
C ALA A 175 3.10 4.01 13.08
N ILE A 176 3.22 2.85 12.41
CA ILE A 176 3.99 1.70 12.91
C ILE A 176 5.48 2.02 12.96
N LEU A 177 6.05 2.63 11.92
CA LEU A 177 7.45 3.03 11.91
C LEU A 177 7.73 4.07 13.01
N ASP A 178 6.88 5.09 13.13
CA ASP A 178 6.99 6.09 14.21
C ASP A 178 6.87 5.47 15.61
N ALA A 179 6.15 4.35 15.73
CA ALA A 179 6.02 3.60 16.96
C ALA A 179 7.25 2.74 17.29
N LEU A 180 8.14 2.46 16.34
CA LEU A 180 9.43 1.81 16.59
C LEU A 180 10.41 2.73 17.34
N ASP A 181 10.17 4.03 17.28
CA ASP A 181 10.93 5.05 18.01
C ASP A 181 10.03 5.80 19.02
N GLY A 182 10.62 6.53 19.94
CA GLY A 182 9.90 7.37 20.88
C GLY A 182 9.27 6.62 22.09
N PRO A 183 8.33 7.23 22.82
CA PRO A 183 7.79 6.70 24.08
C PRO A 183 6.86 5.50 23.85
N GLY A 184 6.79 4.61 24.85
CA GLY A 184 5.77 3.55 24.94
C GLY A 184 4.39 4.08 25.32
N GLY A 185 3.41 3.15 25.39
CA GLY A 185 2.03 3.44 25.79
C GLY A 185 1.04 3.36 24.65
N VAL A 186 -0.16 3.88 24.86
CA VAL A 186 -1.22 3.91 23.86
C VAL A 186 -0.97 5.03 22.85
N ARG A 187 -1.11 4.71 21.56
CA ARG A 187 -1.09 5.67 20.45
C ARG A 187 -2.30 5.44 19.55
N GLU A 188 -2.97 6.52 19.20
CA GLU A 188 -4.18 6.48 18.35
C GLU A 188 -3.97 7.45 17.17
N PRO A 189 -3.44 6.98 16.01
CA PRO A 189 -3.32 7.83 14.84
C PRO A 189 -4.72 8.19 14.30
N GLU A 190 -4.89 9.47 13.96
CA GLU A 190 -6.15 9.97 13.44
C GLU A 190 -6.48 9.37 12.08
N GLY A 191 -7.72 8.91 11.92
CA GLY A 191 -8.31 8.61 10.63
C GLY A 191 -8.96 9.85 10.03
N HIS A 192 -9.03 9.91 8.70
CA HIS A 192 -9.79 10.96 8.00
C HIS A 192 -11.30 10.79 8.27
N PRO A 193 -11.99 11.79 8.84
CA PRO A 193 -13.41 11.73 9.05
C PRO A 193 -14.15 11.84 7.71
N THR A 194 -15.06 10.90 7.43
CA THR A 194 -15.85 10.83 6.20
C THR A 194 -17.14 10.05 6.46
N SER A 195 -17.88 9.69 5.41
CA SER A 195 -18.99 8.75 5.49
C SER A 195 -18.86 7.62 4.45
N VAL A 196 -19.59 6.54 4.68
CA VAL A 196 -19.62 5.41 3.74
C VAL A 196 -20.15 5.84 2.38
N GLY A 197 -21.17 6.71 2.36
CA GLY A 197 -21.76 7.28 1.14
C GLY A 197 -20.81 8.22 0.41
N GLU A 198 -20.06 9.05 1.12
CA GLU A 198 -19.06 9.94 0.54
C GLU A 198 -17.94 9.14 -0.16
N VAL A 199 -17.41 8.11 0.49
CA VAL A 199 -16.40 7.23 -0.10
C VAL A 199 -16.91 6.57 -1.39
N PHE A 200 -18.14 6.06 -1.38
CA PHE A 200 -18.73 5.46 -2.57
C PHE A 200 -18.89 6.48 -3.70
N SER A 201 -19.32 7.69 -3.38
CA SER A 201 -19.46 8.77 -4.35
C SER A 201 -18.14 9.18 -4.99
N LEU A 202 -17.05 9.25 -4.20
CA LEU A 202 -15.71 9.52 -4.69
C LEU A 202 -15.20 8.40 -5.62
N LEU A 203 -15.43 7.14 -5.28
CA LEU A 203 -15.03 6.00 -6.12
C LEU A 203 -15.77 6.01 -7.45
N ARG A 204 -17.06 6.38 -7.48
CA ARG A 204 -17.81 6.57 -8.73
C ARG A 204 -17.27 7.75 -9.55
N GLU A 205 -16.93 8.86 -8.92
CA GLU A 205 -16.28 10.00 -9.59
C GLU A 205 -14.95 9.57 -10.25
N PHE A 206 -14.12 8.81 -9.54
CA PHE A 206 -12.86 8.28 -10.07
C PHE A 206 -13.12 7.37 -11.27
N HIS A 207 -14.04 6.44 -11.15
CA HIS A 207 -14.41 5.52 -12.24
C HIS A 207 -14.89 6.29 -13.49
N ALA A 208 -15.79 7.23 -13.32
CA ALA A 208 -16.38 7.99 -14.43
C ALA A 208 -15.34 8.84 -15.20
N SER A 209 -14.28 9.30 -14.54
CA SER A 209 -13.20 10.09 -15.16
C SER A 209 -12.05 9.22 -15.68
N TYR A 210 -11.61 8.25 -14.88
CA TYR A 210 -10.38 7.50 -15.13
C TYR A 210 -10.57 6.31 -16.09
N GLU A 211 -11.62 5.50 -15.93
CA GLU A 211 -11.79 4.29 -16.75
C GLU A 211 -11.97 4.58 -18.25
N PRO A 212 -12.80 5.54 -18.69
CA PRO A 212 -13.01 5.77 -20.10
C PRO A 212 -11.82 6.42 -20.82
N ARG A 213 -11.07 7.30 -20.14
CA ARG A 213 -10.11 8.21 -20.80
C ARG A 213 -8.80 8.39 -20.05
N GLY A 214 -8.63 7.79 -18.89
CA GLY A 214 -7.46 8.00 -18.04
C GLY A 214 -7.36 9.42 -17.48
N GLU A 215 -8.48 10.17 -17.36
CA GLU A 215 -8.46 11.48 -16.72
C GLU A 215 -8.13 11.32 -15.24
N ILE A 216 -7.14 12.06 -14.76
CA ILE A 216 -6.77 12.05 -13.35
C ILE A 216 -7.84 12.85 -12.57
N PRO A 217 -8.47 12.26 -11.55
CA PRO A 217 -9.47 12.97 -10.75
C PRO A 217 -8.86 14.12 -9.96
N ASP A 218 -9.68 14.85 -9.22
CA ASP A 218 -9.19 15.86 -8.29
C ASP A 218 -8.38 15.22 -7.15
N LEU A 219 -7.10 15.56 -7.05
CA LEU A 219 -6.12 15.07 -6.07
C LEU A 219 -5.69 16.18 -5.08
N SER A 220 -6.59 17.11 -4.77
CA SER A 220 -6.32 18.27 -3.91
C SER A 220 -6.16 17.94 -2.42
N SER A 221 -6.41 16.71 -2.00
CA SER A 221 -6.23 16.27 -0.61
C SER A 221 -5.57 14.91 -0.51
N ASP A 222 -4.84 14.71 0.57
CA ASP A 222 -4.18 13.45 0.90
C ASP A 222 -5.12 12.25 0.91
N PHE A 223 -6.35 12.44 1.42
CA PHE A 223 -7.35 11.37 1.44
C PHE A 223 -7.78 10.97 0.02
N ARG A 224 -7.98 11.94 -0.88
CA ARG A 224 -8.31 11.66 -2.28
C ARG A 224 -7.16 10.96 -2.99
N ILE A 225 -5.90 11.34 -2.72
CA ILE A 225 -4.71 10.66 -3.26
C ILE A 225 -4.65 9.21 -2.78
N ASP A 226 -4.78 8.96 -1.48
CA ASP A 226 -4.75 7.60 -0.90
C ASP A 226 -5.90 6.74 -1.43
N LEU A 227 -7.11 7.30 -1.54
CA LEU A 227 -8.27 6.59 -2.07
C LEU A 227 -8.14 6.31 -3.57
N PHE A 228 -7.60 7.25 -4.34
CA PHE A 228 -7.35 7.04 -5.76
C PHE A 228 -6.22 6.03 -5.99
N ASN A 229 -5.16 6.02 -5.19
CA ASN A 229 -4.13 4.98 -5.22
C ASN A 229 -4.73 3.58 -5.00
N THR A 230 -5.66 3.46 -4.03
CA THR A 230 -6.40 2.22 -3.79
C THR A 230 -7.21 1.81 -5.01
N TYR A 231 -7.98 2.74 -5.60
CA TYR A 231 -8.81 2.50 -6.77
C TYR A 231 -7.98 2.12 -8.01
N ARG A 232 -6.98 2.94 -8.37
CA ARG A 232 -6.17 2.72 -9.59
C ARG A 232 -5.31 1.46 -9.52
N THR A 233 -4.91 1.00 -8.32
CA THR A 233 -4.20 -0.27 -8.16
C THR A 233 -5.10 -1.46 -8.51
N ALA A 234 -6.37 -1.42 -8.15
CA ALA A 234 -7.34 -2.45 -8.54
C ALA A 234 -7.68 -2.36 -10.05
N SER A 235 -7.83 -1.15 -10.59
CA SER A 235 -8.01 -0.91 -12.02
C SER A 235 -6.82 -1.43 -12.84
N PHE A 236 -5.58 -1.19 -12.38
CA PHE A 236 -4.36 -1.69 -13.03
C PHE A 236 -4.34 -3.22 -13.14
N ALA A 237 -4.84 -3.94 -12.14
CA ALA A 237 -4.93 -5.41 -12.20
C ALA A 237 -5.84 -5.90 -13.36
N ARG A 238 -6.79 -5.08 -13.78
CA ARG A 238 -7.72 -5.36 -14.90
C ARG A 238 -7.22 -4.82 -16.23
N ARG A 239 -6.55 -3.66 -16.22
CA ARG A 239 -6.08 -2.96 -17.43
C ARG A 239 -4.76 -2.23 -17.14
N GLN A 240 -3.66 -2.73 -17.68
CA GLN A 240 -2.31 -2.20 -17.46
C GLN A 240 -2.00 -0.95 -18.29
N ALA A 241 -2.69 -0.76 -19.43
CA ALA A 241 -2.48 0.36 -20.33
C ALA A 241 -3.79 1.09 -20.64
N ILE A 242 -3.75 2.40 -20.65
CA ILE A 242 -4.87 3.28 -20.97
C ILE A 242 -4.68 3.77 -22.42
N LEU A 243 -5.60 3.45 -23.30
CA LEU A 243 -5.58 3.91 -24.68
C LEU A 243 -5.76 5.44 -24.72
N LEU A 244 -4.85 6.13 -25.39
CA LEU A 244 -4.95 7.55 -25.67
C LEU A 244 -5.57 7.75 -27.07
N THR A 245 -6.31 8.83 -27.24
CA THR A 245 -7.00 9.10 -28.53
C THR A 245 -6.16 10.06 -29.38
N PRO A 246 -5.55 9.59 -30.50
CA PRO A 246 -4.88 10.48 -31.44
C PRO A 246 -5.91 11.21 -32.32
N HIS A 247 -5.71 12.51 -32.50
CA HIS A 247 -6.42 13.35 -33.45
C HIS A 247 -5.49 13.64 -34.62
N ALA A 248 -5.67 12.95 -35.76
CA ALA A 248 -4.80 13.02 -36.92
C ALA A 248 -5.38 13.91 -38.01
N ASP A 249 -4.52 14.72 -38.65
CA ASP A 249 -4.81 15.49 -39.88
C ASP A 249 -3.58 15.55 -40.81
N ALA A 250 -3.63 16.34 -41.87
CA ALA A 250 -2.53 16.44 -42.83
C ALA A 250 -1.23 17.00 -42.25
N ARG A 251 -1.22 17.52 -41.02
CA ARG A 251 -0.05 18.06 -40.33
C ARG A 251 0.59 17.03 -39.37
N GLY A 252 -0.08 15.90 -39.10
CA GLY A 252 0.32 14.90 -38.15
C GLY A 252 -0.81 14.57 -37.18
N HIS A 253 -0.46 14.21 -35.94
CA HIS A 253 -1.46 13.89 -34.92
C HIS A 253 -1.20 14.66 -33.62
N PHE A 254 -2.29 14.95 -32.92
CA PHE A 254 -2.31 15.51 -31.56
C PHE A 254 -2.84 14.46 -30.60
N VAL A 255 -2.15 14.26 -29.48
CA VAL A 255 -2.53 13.32 -28.42
C VAL A 255 -2.51 14.01 -27.07
N GLU A 256 -3.62 14.01 -26.37
CA GLU A 256 -3.67 14.45 -24.98
C GLU A 256 -3.21 13.31 -24.08
N THR A 257 -2.06 13.46 -23.43
CA THR A 257 -1.45 12.39 -22.62
C THR A 257 -1.89 12.41 -21.16
N VAL A 258 -2.23 13.61 -20.64
CA VAL A 258 -2.68 13.80 -19.25
C VAL A 258 -3.71 14.91 -19.20
N ARG A 259 -4.83 14.62 -18.52
CA ARG A 259 -5.83 15.62 -18.11
C ARG A 259 -6.10 15.45 -16.62
N CYS A 260 -5.89 16.50 -15.83
CA CYS A 260 -6.13 16.52 -14.39
C CYS A 260 -7.33 17.40 -14.06
N ARG A 261 -8.15 16.95 -13.09
CA ARG A 261 -9.33 17.67 -12.61
C ARG A 261 -9.02 18.62 -11.44
N GLY A 262 -7.88 18.42 -10.76
CA GLY A 262 -7.42 19.24 -9.65
C GLY A 262 -6.16 18.68 -9.01
N GLY A 263 -5.57 19.46 -8.11
CA GLY A 263 -4.29 19.15 -7.47
C GLY A 263 -3.10 19.74 -8.21
N GLU A 264 -1.91 19.41 -7.75
CA GLU A 264 -0.64 19.76 -8.39
C GLU A 264 -0.26 18.74 -9.48
N GLY A 265 0.77 19.04 -10.23
CA GLY A 265 1.35 18.08 -11.18
C GLY A 265 2.58 18.62 -11.87
N GLN A 266 3.47 17.71 -12.22
CA GLN A 266 4.70 18.02 -12.96
C GLN A 266 4.82 17.11 -14.18
N THR A 267 5.16 17.69 -15.32
CA THR A 267 5.47 16.95 -16.55
C THR A 267 6.95 17.06 -16.87
N SER A 268 7.55 15.93 -17.24
CA SER A 268 8.93 15.83 -17.70
C SER A 268 9.01 14.91 -18.91
N PHE A 269 10.11 14.92 -19.65
CA PHE A 269 10.38 13.90 -20.65
C PHE A 269 11.83 13.41 -20.54
N SER A 270 12.08 12.22 -21.05
CA SER A 270 13.43 11.70 -21.21
C SER A 270 13.64 11.11 -22.59
N THR A 271 14.90 11.11 -23.01
CA THR A 271 15.37 10.30 -24.13
C THR A 271 16.16 9.11 -23.61
N THR A 272 16.01 7.95 -24.27
CA THR A 272 16.74 6.73 -23.91
C THR A 272 17.28 6.06 -25.16
N VAL A 273 18.58 5.80 -25.22
CA VAL A 273 19.23 5.14 -26.34
C VAL A 273 18.84 3.65 -26.41
N PRO A 274 18.96 2.98 -27.59
CA PRO A 274 18.60 1.58 -27.76
C PRO A 274 19.23 0.65 -26.71
N GLY A 275 18.43 -0.29 -26.20
CA GLY A 275 18.85 -1.31 -25.23
C GLY A 275 19.01 -0.82 -23.79
N VAL A 276 18.89 0.47 -23.52
CA VAL A 276 19.06 1.03 -22.17
C VAL A 276 17.75 1.05 -21.38
N THR A 277 17.86 0.80 -20.09
CA THR A 277 16.77 0.79 -19.11
C THR A 277 16.89 2.00 -18.17
N ARG A 278 15.74 2.63 -17.88
CA ARG A 278 15.56 3.70 -16.88
C ARG A 278 14.51 3.32 -15.86
N GLY A 279 14.38 4.10 -14.78
CA GLY A 279 13.50 3.82 -13.67
C GLY A 279 14.25 2.97 -12.64
N ILE A 280 13.88 1.70 -12.47
CA ILE A 280 14.49 0.75 -11.52
C ILE A 280 14.20 1.21 -10.07
N HIS A 281 12.97 1.61 -9.82
CA HIS A 281 12.55 2.12 -8.51
C HIS A 281 11.04 1.87 -8.26
N TYR A 282 10.59 2.25 -7.07
CA TYR A 282 9.17 2.29 -6.70
C TYR A 282 8.85 3.54 -5.88
N HIS A 283 7.55 3.80 -5.69
CA HIS A 283 7.01 4.92 -4.91
C HIS A 283 6.15 4.41 -3.76
N LEU A 284 6.04 5.20 -2.68
CA LEU A 284 5.15 4.93 -1.55
C LEU A 284 3.76 5.56 -1.73
N HIS A 285 3.66 6.73 -2.37
CA HIS A 285 2.39 7.44 -2.56
C HIS A 285 2.28 8.16 -3.91
N LYS A 286 3.42 8.42 -4.56
CA LYS A 286 3.45 9.15 -5.83
C LYS A 286 2.64 8.43 -6.91
N ILE A 287 1.76 9.20 -7.56
CA ILE A 287 1.08 8.77 -8.77
C ILE A 287 1.96 9.20 -9.93
N GLU A 288 2.45 8.26 -10.70
CA GLU A 288 3.31 8.50 -11.84
C GLU A 288 2.72 7.83 -13.08
N ARG A 289 2.73 8.56 -14.20
CA ARG A 289 2.24 8.11 -15.51
C ARG A 289 3.34 8.19 -16.56
N PHE A 290 3.51 7.13 -17.34
CA PHE A 290 4.39 7.09 -18.50
C PHE A 290 3.56 7.08 -19.79
N ALA A 291 4.01 7.86 -20.79
CA ALA A 291 3.51 7.80 -22.16
C ALA A 291 4.70 7.81 -23.12
N VAL A 292 4.81 6.78 -23.97
CA VAL A 292 5.83 6.75 -25.03
C VAL A 292 5.34 7.62 -26.18
N ILE A 293 6.15 8.62 -26.53
CA ILE A 293 5.84 9.59 -27.58
C ILE A 293 6.46 9.16 -28.91
N GLN A 294 7.65 8.54 -28.86
CA GLN A 294 8.37 8.06 -30.04
C GLN A 294 9.22 6.85 -29.67
N GLY A 295 9.30 5.88 -30.59
CA GLY A 295 10.08 4.65 -30.41
C GLY A 295 9.26 3.52 -29.84
N ARG A 296 9.94 2.46 -29.38
CA ARG A 296 9.35 1.25 -28.82
C ARG A 296 9.96 0.95 -27.47
N ALA A 297 9.12 0.60 -26.49
CA ALA A 297 9.60 0.29 -25.16
C ALA A 297 8.86 -0.89 -24.55
N ARG A 298 9.51 -1.50 -23.56
CA ARG A 298 8.89 -2.38 -22.60
C ARG A 298 8.90 -1.69 -21.24
N ILE A 299 7.74 -1.50 -20.64
CA ILE A 299 7.58 -1.10 -19.25
C ILE A 299 7.35 -2.35 -18.44
N SER A 300 8.23 -2.63 -17.47
CA SER A 300 8.16 -3.80 -16.60
C SER A 300 7.77 -3.37 -15.19
N LEU A 301 6.85 -4.10 -14.56
CA LEU A 301 6.38 -3.81 -13.21
C LEU A 301 6.36 -5.08 -12.37
N ARG A 302 6.74 -4.98 -11.09
CA ARG A 302 6.67 -6.07 -10.13
C ARG A 302 6.24 -5.54 -8.76
N ARG A 303 5.17 -6.12 -8.22
CA ARG A 303 4.76 -5.83 -6.84
C ARG A 303 5.86 -6.25 -5.87
N LEU A 304 6.20 -5.40 -4.91
CA LEU A 304 7.22 -5.72 -3.92
C LEU A 304 6.84 -7.00 -3.14
N PHE A 305 7.86 -7.83 -2.89
CA PHE A 305 7.75 -9.14 -2.22
C PHE A 305 6.97 -10.21 -2.99
N HIS A 306 6.67 -9.97 -4.26
CA HIS A 306 6.13 -10.95 -5.20
C HIS A 306 7.09 -11.14 -6.35
N ASP A 307 6.98 -12.26 -7.07
CA ASP A 307 7.89 -12.61 -8.16
C ASP A 307 7.28 -12.41 -9.55
N GLU A 308 5.94 -12.27 -9.61
CA GLU A 308 5.23 -12.02 -10.85
C GLU A 308 5.60 -10.65 -11.44
N ILE A 309 5.97 -10.67 -12.72
CA ILE A 309 6.34 -9.47 -13.49
C ILE A 309 5.27 -9.25 -14.56
N VAL A 310 4.81 -8.01 -14.65
CA VAL A 310 3.92 -7.53 -15.70
C VAL A 310 4.77 -6.74 -16.70
N ASP A 311 4.84 -7.21 -17.95
CA ASP A 311 5.51 -6.51 -19.05
C ASP A 311 4.45 -5.87 -19.97
N VAL A 312 4.51 -4.55 -20.14
CA VAL A 312 3.66 -3.78 -21.05
C VAL A 312 4.51 -3.28 -22.22
N HIS A 313 4.23 -3.78 -23.42
CA HIS A 313 4.89 -3.34 -24.64
C HIS A 313 4.16 -2.12 -25.21
N VAL A 314 4.89 -1.02 -25.44
CA VAL A 314 4.33 0.26 -25.82
C VAL A 314 5.11 0.87 -26.99
N THR A 315 4.42 1.68 -27.79
CA THR A 315 5.01 2.38 -28.95
C THR A 315 4.41 3.77 -29.08
N GLY A 316 5.16 4.70 -29.66
CA GLY A 316 4.66 6.03 -30.01
C GLY A 316 3.63 6.02 -31.14
N ASP A 317 3.58 4.95 -31.96
CA ASP A 317 2.61 4.81 -33.07
C ASP A 317 1.19 4.49 -32.57
N GLU A 318 1.10 3.79 -31.43
CA GLU A 318 -0.16 3.47 -30.75
C GLU A 318 -0.09 4.00 -29.31
N PRO A 319 -0.37 5.31 -29.12
CA PRO A 319 -0.09 5.97 -27.85
C PRO A 319 -0.99 5.43 -26.72
N VAL A 320 -0.34 5.01 -25.66
CA VAL A 320 -0.96 4.58 -24.41
C VAL A 320 -0.31 5.26 -23.22
N ALA A 321 -1.07 5.40 -22.13
CA ALA A 321 -0.53 5.74 -20.82
C ALA A 321 -0.47 4.51 -19.93
N VAL A 322 0.60 4.41 -19.14
CA VAL A 322 0.76 3.39 -18.09
C VAL A 322 0.98 4.09 -16.77
N ASP A 323 0.11 3.81 -15.80
CA ASP A 323 0.18 4.40 -14.46
C ASP A 323 0.84 3.43 -13.49
N MET A 324 1.92 3.88 -12.82
CA MET A 324 2.71 3.06 -11.90
C MET A 324 1.99 2.87 -10.56
N PRO A 325 1.55 1.65 -10.17
CA PRO A 325 0.97 1.44 -8.86
C PRO A 325 2.01 1.67 -7.74
N VAL A 326 1.58 2.19 -6.60
CA VAL A 326 2.46 2.38 -5.44
C VAL A 326 2.93 1.03 -4.87
N GLY A 327 4.18 0.98 -4.40
CA GLY A 327 4.77 -0.26 -3.90
C GLY A 327 5.06 -1.31 -5.00
N TRP A 328 5.09 -0.87 -6.28
CA TRP A 328 5.52 -1.69 -7.39
C TRP A 328 6.83 -1.14 -7.97
N ALA A 329 7.87 -1.98 -7.97
CA ALA A 329 9.09 -1.69 -8.71
C ALA A 329 8.76 -1.62 -10.20
N HIS A 330 9.28 -0.59 -10.90
CA HIS A 330 9.04 -0.43 -12.32
C HIS A 330 10.29 0.10 -13.04
N ASP A 331 10.38 -0.26 -14.31
CA ASP A 331 11.40 0.22 -15.23
C ASP A 331 10.83 0.36 -16.65
N ILE A 332 11.55 1.10 -17.48
CA ILE A 332 11.27 1.25 -18.91
C ILE A 332 12.55 0.99 -19.71
N THR A 333 12.49 0.04 -20.64
CA THR A 333 13.61 -0.34 -21.52
C THR A 333 13.30 0.07 -22.95
N ASN A 334 14.20 0.77 -23.60
CA ASN A 334 14.13 1.00 -25.04
C ASN A 334 14.39 -0.32 -25.79
N THR A 335 13.36 -0.84 -26.46
CA THR A 335 13.41 -2.10 -27.24
C THR A 335 13.47 -1.87 -28.74
N GLY A 336 13.52 -0.59 -29.19
CA GLY A 336 13.69 -0.21 -30.59
C GLY A 336 15.15 0.03 -30.95
N ASP A 337 15.37 0.36 -32.22
CA ASP A 337 16.70 0.65 -32.80
C ASP A 337 17.01 2.15 -32.78
N ASP A 338 16.00 2.99 -32.53
CA ASP A 338 16.10 4.44 -32.50
C ASP A 338 15.98 4.99 -31.06
N LEU A 339 16.15 6.31 -30.94
CA LEU A 339 15.99 7.01 -29.67
C LEU A 339 14.53 6.92 -29.17
N LEU A 340 14.33 6.41 -27.97
CA LEU A 340 13.03 6.41 -27.30
C LEU A 340 12.79 7.80 -26.67
N LEU A 341 11.61 8.37 -26.91
CA LEU A 341 11.13 9.57 -26.22
C LEU A 341 9.94 9.17 -25.33
N THR A 342 10.09 9.36 -24.02
CA THR A 342 9.04 9.08 -23.03
C THR A 342 8.68 10.34 -22.26
N GLN A 343 7.40 10.63 -22.16
CA GLN A 343 6.84 11.64 -21.26
C GLN A 343 6.47 11.00 -19.94
N PHE A 344 6.75 11.72 -18.85
CA PHE A 344 6.36 11.38 -17.48
C PHE A 344 5.48 12.48 -16.92
N TRP A 345 4.50 12.08 -16.14
CA TRP A 345 3.72 12.99 -15.32
C TRP A 345 3.66 12.44 -13.90
N SER A 346 3.76 13.33 -12.90
CA SER A 346 3.53 13.01 -11.49
C SER A 346 2.53 13.98 -10.88
N HIS A 347 1.74 13.51 -9.90
CA HIS A 347 0.74 14.33 -9.22
C HIS A 347 1.33 15.37 -8.26
N GLU A 348 2.63 15.31 -7.99
CA GLU A 348 3.35 16.20 -7.09
C GLU A 348 4.59 16.80 -7.77
N LEU A 349 5.03 17.94 -7.27
CA LEU A 349 6.28 18.56 -7.69
C LEU A 349 7.48 17.78 -7.15
N PHE A 350 8.53 17.65 -7.95
CA PHE A 350 9.75 17.01 -7.51
C PHE A 350 10.41 17.82 -6.39
N ARG A 351 10.66 17.18 -5.26
CA ARG A 351 11.38 17.71 -4.10
C ARG A 351 12.62 16.87 -3.84
N PRO A 352 13.84 17.41 -4.06
CA PRO A 352 15.08 16.63 -3.89
C PRO A 352 15.25 16.04 -2.47
N GLU A 353 14.73 16.74 -1.46
CA GLU A 353 14.79 16.32 -0.05
C GLU A 353 13.78 15.20 0.31
N ALA A 354 12.76 15.00 -0.52
CA ALA A 354 11.73 13.98 -0.31
C ALA A 354 11.18 13.48 -1.68
N PRO A 355 11.99 12.78 -2.48
CA PRO A 355 11.64 12.46 -3.87
C PRO A 355 10.61 11.35 -4.03
N ASP A 356 10.21 10.68 -2.96
CA ASP A 356 9.38 9.46 -2.96
C ASP A 356 9.77 8.47 -4.05
N THR A 357 11.08 8.21 -4.17
CA THR A 357 11.67 7.34 -5.20
C THR A 357 12.71 6.45 -4.53
N TYR A 358 12.46 5.13 -4.52
CA TYR A 358 13.27 4.15 -3.80
C TYR A 358 13.80 3.09 -4.76
N PRO A 359 15.11 2.87 -4.85
CA PRO A 359 15.71 1.90 -5.76
C PRO A 359 15.23 0.47 -5.50
N GLU A 360 14.77 -0.20 -6.55
CA GLU A 360 14.39 -1.62 -6.50
C GLU A 360 14.37 -2.18 -7.93
N PRO A 361 15.14 -3.24 -8.24
CA PRO A 361 15.09 -3.86 -9.55
C PRO A 361 13.78 -4.61 -9.76
N VAL A 362 13.19 -4.49 -10.95
CA VAL A 362 12.01 -5.28 -11.34
C VAL A 362 12.40 -6.75 -11.46
N ARG A 363 13.49 -7.03 -12.17
CA ARG A 363 14.05 -8.39 -12.29
C ARG A 363 15.16 -8.54 -11.27
N ARG A 364 15.00 -9.49 -10.36
CA ARG A 364 16.04 -9.82 -9.38
C ARG A 364 17.13 -10.63 -10.09
N PRO A 365 18.40 -10.42 -9.74
CA PRO A 365 19.51 -11.20 -10.29
C PRO A 365 19.42 -12.68 -9.96
#